data_2f10647e42855bffe0347dbb667e5a39
#
_entry.id   2f10647e42855bffe0347dbb667e5a39
#
_cell.length_a   1.000
_cell.length_b   1.000
_cell.length_c   1.000
_cell.angle_alpha   90.00
_cell.angle_beta   90.00
_cell.angle_gamma   90.00
#
_symmetry.space_group_name_H-M   'P 1'
#
loop_
_entity.id
_entity.type
_entity.pdbx_description
1 polymer ?
#
loop_
_entity_poly.entity_id
_entity_poly.type
_entity_poly.pdbx_seq_one_letter_code
_entity_poly.pdbx_strand_id
1 'polypeptide(L)'
;KTHCIVLKDIDKNEILTPTVDQGLELLSNAELIVGHNIIKFDIPVLKKLYGFKTKAKVFDTLVATRLIWSDLMDSDMRRVHNKNYPRNLVNKHSLKAWGVRLGDYKQQIDTDWKTFTKEMLEYCIQDVNVTHTLYGKCLEKINYLNTLTQNPKQSLELEHQVAEIISQQEQYGVLFDKDKATKLYSILSSERDKIIKEMAETFPPLKREEEFIPKANNKKRGYVKGQPFIKVKYEDFNPSSRRHIAERLKLKYNWKPKEYTNDGLAKIDDKILNSLDYPEAKLLARYFLLEKRIGMLAEGKQAYLKLERNSRLHGTVNTNSAITQRATHSNPNLGQVPAVNVPYGKEFRQLFIVPKGKSMCGVDI
;
A
#
# COMPACT_ATOMS: atom_id res chain seq x y z
N LYS A 1 25.20 3.47 -0.86
CA LYS A 1 26.42 2.73 -0.48
C LYS A 1 26.02 1.43 0.17
N THR A 2 26.61 0.30 -0.25
CA THR A 2 26.46 -1.00 0.42
C THR A 2 27.40 -1.01 1.64
N HIS A 3 26.90 -1.34 2.81
CA HIS A 3 27.68 -1.38 4.05
C HIS A 3 28.38 -2.72 4.24
N CYS A 4 27.70 -3.82 3.96
CA CYS A 4 28.24 -5.18 4.03
C CYS A 4 27.50 -6.08 3.03
N ILE A 5 28.11 -7.19 2.71
CA ILE A 5 27.49 -8.34 2.04
C ILE A 5 27.66 -9.54 2.96
N VAL A 6 26.58 -10.27 3.17
CA VAL A 6 26.58 -11.54 3.89
C VAL A 6 26.00 -12.59 2.95
N LEU A 7 26.72 -13.69 2.82
CA LEU A 7 26.32 -14.84 2.00
C LEU A 7 26.32 -16.10 2.84
N LYS A 8 25.53 -17.07 2.44
CA LYS A 8 25.59 -18.42 2.97
C LYS A 8 25.86 -19.39 1.83
N ASP A 9 27.00 -20.06 1.90
CA ASP A 9 27.28 -21.18 1.04
C ASP A 9 26.39 -22.35 1.48
N ILE A 10 25.44 -22.72 0.61
CA ILE A 10 24.40 -23.70 0.94
C ILE A 10 25.01 -25.12 1.02
N ASP A 11 25.97 -25.43 0.16
CA ASP A 11 26.60 -26.75 0.07
C ASP A 11 27.51 -26.99 1.28
N LYS A 12 28.26 -25.99 1.70
CA LYS A 12 29.15 -26.04 2.87
C LYS A 12 28.45 -25.69 4.19
N ASN A 13 27.23 -25.14 4.11
CA ASN A 13 26.48 -24.58 5.26
C ASN A 13 27.29 -23.54 6.05
N GLU A 14 28.06 -22.70 5.36
CA GLU A 14 28.97 -21.72 5.94
C GLU A 14 28.50 -20.29 5.69
N ILE A 15 28.61 -19.43 6.71
CA ILE A 15 28.36 -17.98 6.59
C ILE A 15 29.63 -17.27 6.18
N LEU A 16 29.55 -16.50 5.11
CA LEU A 16 30.62 -15.70 4.55
C LEU A 16 30.29 -14.22 4.73
N THR A 17 31.28 -13.44 5.16
CA THR A 17 31.19 -11.97 5.28
C THR A 17 32.30 -11.31 4.43
N PRO A 18 32.25 -11.48 3.10
CA PRO A 18 33.27 -10.99 2.22
C PRO A 18 33.25 -9.45 2.11
N THR A 19 34.32 -8.88 1.55
CA THR A 19 34.25 -7.52 1.03
C THR A 19 33.20 -7.40 -0.05
N VAL A 20 32.77 -6.18 -0.39
CA VAL A 20 31.74 -5.97 -1.42
C VAL A 20 32.17 -6.59 -2.75
N ASP A 21 33.42 -6.37 -3.16
CA ASP A 21 33.94 -6.87 -4.44
C ASP A 21 34.00 -8.40 -4.47
N GLN A 22 34.52 -9.03 -3.42
CA GLN A 22 34.55 -10.49 -3.28
C GLN A 22 33.12 -11.07 -3.26
N GLY A 23 32.19 -10.41 -2.58
CA GLY A 23 30.77 -10.83 -2.54
C GLY A 23 30.12 -10.77 -3.91
N LEU A 24 30.40 -9.73 -4.68
CA LEU A 24 29.91 -9.60 -6.06
C LEU A 24 30.49 -10.66 -6.98
N GLU A 25 31.79 -10.99 -6.82
CA GLU A 25 32.43 -12.06 -7.58
C GLU A 25 31.81 -13.42 -7.27
N LEU A 26 31.63 -13.75 -5.99
CA LEU A 26 30.98 -14.99 -5.55
C LEU A 26 29.57 -15.12 -6.14
N LEU A 27 28.77 -14.04 -6.05
CA LEU A 27 27.40 -14.01 -6.60
C LEU A 27 27.40 -14.11 -8.14
N SER A 28 28.39 -13.54 -8.83
CA SER A 28 28.46 -13.59 -10.31
C SER A 28 28.76 -15.00 -10.81
N ASN A 29 29.50 -15.79 -10.03
CA ASN A 29 29.96 -17.14 -10.36
C ASN A 29 28.99 -18.24 -9.80
N ALA A 30 27.99 -17.87 -9.01
CA ALA A 30 27.03 -18.81 -8.44
C ALA A 30 26.14 -19.43 -9.53
N GLU A 31 25.75 -20.68 -9.36
CA GLU A 31 24.73 -21.35 -10.20
C GLU A 31 23.33 -20.98 -9.76
N LEU A 32 23.11 -20.79 -8.45
CA LEU A 32 21.85 -20.42 -7.84
C LEU A 32 22.07 -19.32 -6.81
N ILE A 33 21.26 -18.27 -6.88
CA ILE A 33 21.17 -17.21 -5.87
C ILE A 33 19.80 -17.28 -5.20
N VAL A 34 19.79 -17.42 -3.89
CA VAL A 34 18.56 -17.43 -3.07
C VAL A 34 18.51 -16.15 -2.25
N GLY A 35 17.36 -15.48 -2.27
CA GLY A 35 17.15 -14.29 -1.44
C GLY A 35 15.66 -14.04 -1.16
N HIS A 36 15.37 -13.08 -0.29
CA HIS A 36 14.01 -12.67 0.02
C HIS A 36 13.72 -11.29 -0.58
N ASN A 37 12.82 -11.19 -1.55
CA ASN A 37 12.57 -9.99 -2.36
C ASN A 37 13.80 -9.55 -3.20
N ILE A 38 14.67 -10.49 -3.50
CA ILE A 38 15.96 -10.24 -4.15
C ILE A 38 15.81 -9.75 -5.60
N ILE A 39 14.78 -10.22 -6.31
CA ILE A 39 14.47 -9.81 -7.69
C ILE A 39 14.11 -8.32 -7.77
N LYS A 40 13.40 -7.80 -6.78
CA LYS A 40 12.96 -6.41 -6.79
C LYS A 40 13.87 -5.46 -6.05
N PHE A 41 14.72 -5.94 -5.16
CA PHE A 41 15.53 -5.08 -4.32
C PHE A 41 17.03 -5.31 -4.51
N ASP A 42 17.60 -6.42 -4.06
CA ASP A 42 19.06 -6.60 -3.99
C ASP A 42 19.72 -6.61 -5.38
N ILE A 43 19.22 -7.43 -6.31
CA ILE A 43 19.78 -7.50 -7.67
C ILE A 43 19.71 -6.15 -8.40
N PRO A 44 18.57 -5.43 -8.43
CA PRO A 44 18.51 -4.08 -9.00
C PRO A 44 19.46 -3.07 -8.35
N VAL A 45 19.61 -3.12 -7.02
CA VAL A 45 20.52 -2.22 -6.30
C VAL A 45 21.98 -2.53 -6.66
N LEU A 46 22.40 -3.80 -6.65
CA LEU A 46 23.75 -4.21 -7.03
C LEU A 46 24.03 -3.87 -8.50
N LYS A 47 23.07 -4.09 -9.39
CA LYS A 47 23.19 -3.69 -10.79
C LYS A 47 23.39 -2.19 -10.95
N LYS A 48 22.62 -1.37 -10.22
CA LYS A 48 22.68 0.09 -10.29
C LYS A 48 23.99 0.65 -9.71
N LEU A 49 24.45 0.10 -8.59
CA LEU A 49 25.63 0.64 -7.87
C LEU A 49 26.97 0.11 -8.41
N TYR A 50 27.01 -1.13 -8.88
CA TYR A 50 28.25 -1.84 -9.21
C TYR A 50 28.26 -2.44 -10.62
N GLY A 51 27.20 -2.25 -11.42
CA GLY A 51 27.11 -2.88 -12.73
C GLY A 51 26.97 -4.41 -12.66
N PHE A 52 26.54 -4.96 -11.51
CA PHE A 52 26.44 -6.39 -11.25
C PHE A 52 25.67 -7.12 -12.34
N LYS A 53 26.20 -8.25 -12.78
CA LYS A 53 25.57 -9.15 -13.76
C LYS A 53 25.76 -10.59 -13.27
N THR A 54 24.74 -11.40 -13.45
CA THR A 54 24.80 -12.83 -13.14
C THR A 54 24.03 -13.63 -14.17
N LYS A 55 24.46 -14.89 -14.37
CA LYS A 55 23.74 -15.91 -15.12
C LYS A 55 23.08 -16.94 -14.19
N ALA A 56 23.25 -16.77 -12.88
CA ALA A 56 22.67 -17.66 -11.87
C ALA A 56 21.16 -17.73 -12.02
N LYS A 57 20.59 -18.89 -11.71
CA LYS A 57 19.17 -19.00 -11.42
C LYS A 57 18.87 -18.23 -10.14
N VAL A 58 17.76 -17.50 -10.13
CA VAL A 58 17.34 -16.74 -8.94
C VAL A 58 16.14 -17.40 -8.31
N PHE A 59 16.20 -17.68 -7.01
CA PHE A 59 15.08 -18.12 -6.22
C PHE A 59 14.71 -17.04 -5.20
N ASP A 60 13.58 -16.39 -5.44
CA ASP A 60 13.06 -15.37 -4.54
C ASP A 60 12.04 -15.98 -3.57
N THR A 61 12.41 -16.07 -2.30
CA THR A 61 11.55 -16.66 -1.28
C THR A 61 10.27 -15.86 -1.02
N LEU A 62 10.22 -14.56 -1.33
CA LEU A 62 8.98 -13.77 -1.26
C LEU A 62 7.99 -14.20 -2.36
N VAL A 63 8.46 -14.38 -3.59
CA VAL A 63 7.66 -14.87 -4.72
C VAL A 63 7.16 -16.27 -4.40
N ALA A 64 8.06 -17.17 -3.99
CA ALA A 64 7.74 -18.55 -3.65
C ALA A 64 6.69 -18.66 -2.53
N THR A 65 6.87 -17.89 -1.44
CA THR A 65 5.95 -17.95 -0.30
C THR A 65 4.55 -17.43 -0.62
N ARG A 66 4.44 -16.41 -1.45
CA ARG A 66 3.13 -15.90 -1.93
C ARG A 66 2.40 -16.92 -2.79
N LEU A 67 3.11 -17.61 -3.64
CA LEU A 67 2.52 -18.68 -4.47
C LEU A 67 2.10 -19.88 -3.63
N ILE A 68 2.97 -20.35 -2.73
CA ILE A 68 2.77 -21.59 -1.96
C ILE A 68 1.72 -21.40 -0.85
N TRP A 69 1.72 -20.25 -0.19
CA TRP A 69 0.86 -19.93 0.96
C TRP A 69 0.09 -18.62 0.70
N SER A 70 -0.84 -18.65 -0.25
CA SER A 70 -1.62 -17.47 -0.63
C SER A 70 -2.49 -16.91 0.49
N ASP A 71 -2.91 -17.75 1.43
CA ASP A 71 -3.68 -17.37 2.61
C ASP A 71 -3.07 -17.95 3.89
N LEU A 72 -2.61 -17.06 4.74
CA LEU A 72 -2.04 -17.39 6.06
C LEU A 72 -2.95 -16.89 7.20
N MET A 73 -4.11 -16.30 6.89
CA MET A 73 -4.96 -15.62 7.86
C MET A 73 -5.33 -16.52 9.03
N ASP A 74 -5.95 -17.67 8.75
CA ASP A 74 -6.44 -18.56 9.79
C ASP A 74 -5.32 -19.19 10.63
N SER A 75 -4.20 -19.54 9.97
CA SER A 75 -3.06 -20.14 10.67
C SER A 75 -2.38 -19.12 11.59
N ASP A 76 -2.23 -17.87 11.12
CA ASP A 76 -1.65 -16.79 11.92
C ASP A 76 -2.58 -16.35 13.04
N MET A 77 -3.89 -16.27 12.80
CA MET A 77 -4.86 -15.93 13.85
C MET A 77 -4.86 -16.95 14.99
N ARG A 78 -4.74 -18.25 14.70
CA ARG A 78 -4.53 -19.27 15.74
C ARG A 78 -3.28 -19.00 16.55
N ARG A 79 -2.17 -18.62 15.92
CA ARG A 79 -0.91 -18.23 16.60
C ARG A 79 -1.08 -16.96 17.46
N VAL A 80 -1.85 -15.98 16.98
CA VAL A 80 -2.18 -14.78 17.76
C VAL A 80 -2.98 -15.13 19.01
N HIS A 81 -3.98 -16.01 18.91
CA HIS A 81 -4.74 -16.48 20.06
C HIS A 81 -3.86 -17.17 21.12
N ASN A 82 -2.87 -17.93 20.69
CA ASN A 82 -1.88 -18.57 21.55
C ASN A 82 -0.78 -17.59 22.03
N LYS A 83 -0.91 -16.29 21.77
CA LYS A 83 0.05 -15.22 22.12
C LYS A 83 1.47 -15.40 21.54
N ASN A 84 1.64 -16.27 20.53
CA ASN A 84 2.93 -16.58 19.93
C ASN A 84 3.19 -15.83 18.62
N TYR A 85 2.30 -14.88 18.23
CA TYR A 85 2.44 -14.17 16.96
C TYR A 85 1.91 -12.73 17.03
N PRO A 86 2.67 -11.74 16.58
CA PRO A 86 2.25 -10.35 16.57
C PRO A 86 1.10 -10.10 15.58
N ARG A 87 0.00 -9.49 16.04
CA ARG A 87 -1.20 -9.25 15.23
C ARG A 87 -0.92 -8.41 13.97
N ASN A 88 0.05 -7.51 14.03
CA ASN A 88 0.45 -6.66 12.89
C ASN A 88 1.23 -7.41 11.79
N LEU A 89 1.61 -8.68 12.02
CA LEU A 89 2.29 -9.53 11.05
C LEU A 89 1.35 -10.57 10.40
N VAL A 90 0.08 -10.63 10.82
CA VAL A 90 -0.91 -11.57 10.27
C VAL A 90 -1.02 -11.40 8.76
N ASN A 91 -1.00 -12.54 8.07
CA ASN A 91 -1.08 -12.64 6.60
C ASN A 91 0.01 -11.87 5.82
N LYS A 92 1.18 -11.60 6.44
CA LYS A 92 2.31 -10.93 5.79
C LYS A 92 3.40 -11.91 5.40
N HIS A 93 4.01 -11.67 4.25
CA HIS A 93 5.11 -12.47 3.71
C HIS A 93 6.49 -11.80 3.87
N SER A 94 6.62 -10.76 4.69
CA SER A 94 7.93 -10.17 5.00
C SER A 94 8.84 -11.17 5.70
N LEU A 95 10.16 -11.02 5.54
CA LEU A 95 11.14 -11.88 6.20
C LEU A 95 10.96 -11.87 7.73
N LYS A 96 10.62 -10.72 8.32
CA LYS A 96 10.25 -10.61 9.74
C LYS A 96 9.07 -11.52 10.11
N ALA A 97 8.02 -11.55 9.30
CA ALA A 97 6.85 -12.38 9.56
C ALA A 97 7.20 -13.89 9.46
N TRP A 98 8.03 -14.24 8.50
CA TRP A 98 8.52 -15.61 8.36
C TRP A 98 9.48 -16.00 9.48
N GLY A 99 10.39 -15.14 9.91
CA GLY A 99 11.25 -15.41 11.07
C GLY A 99 10.45 -15.77 12.31
N VAL A 100 9.38 -15.00 12.61
CA VAL A 100 8.49 -15.33 13.75
C VAL A 100 7.79 -16.68 13.54
N ARG A 101 7.31 -17.00 12.32
CA ARG A 101 6.65 -18.30 12.04
C ARG A 101 7.59 -19.48 12.18
N LEU A 102 8.85 -19.30 11.84
CA LEU A 102 9.89 -20.32 11.90
C LEU A 102 10.52 -20.46 13.30
N GLY A 103 10.20 -19.56 14.23
CA GLY A 103 10.82 -19.53 15.56
C GLY A 103 12.24 -18.93 15.57
N ASP A 104 12.64 -18.33 14.45
CA ASP A 104 13.93 -17.70 14.22
C ASP A 104 13.74 -16.18 14.23
N TYR A 105 13.80 -15.58 15.42
CA TYR A 105 13.40 -14.19 15.64
C TYR A 105 14.40 -13.23 15.03
N LYS A 106 13.91 -12.38 14.11
CA LYS A 106 14.63 -11.25 13.60
C LYS A 106 14.67 -10.15 14.68
N GLN A 107 15.86 -9.84 15.19
CA GLN A 107 16.05 -8.70 16.08
C GLN A 107 15.68 -7.39 15.38
N GLN A 108 15.10 -6.44 16.10
CA GLN A 108 14.96 -5.08 15.63
C GLN A 108 16.20 -4.31 16.05
N ILE A 109 16.88 -3.69 15.09
CA ILE A 109 17.93 -2.73 15.37
C ILE A 109 17.40 -1.33 15.16
N ASP A 110 17.68 -0.45 16.10
CA ASP A 110 17.43 0.98 16.01
C ASP A 110 18.72 1.67 15.57
N THR A 111 18.82 1.96 14.29
CA THR A 111 20.01 2.60 13.70
C THR A 111 19.60 3.51 12.55
N ASP A 112 20.43 4.54 12.31
CA ASP A 112 20.18 5.53 11.26
C ASP A 112 20.54 5.02 9.84
N TRP A 113 21.13 3.83 9.72
CA TRP A 113 21.58 3.19 8.47
C TRP A 113 22.58 4.01 7.64
N LYS A 114 23.15 5.09 8.18
CA LYS A 114 24.10 5.95 7.47
C LYS A 114 25.52 5.45 7.60
N THR A 115 25.87 4.97 8.79
CA THR A 115 27.22 4.49 9.12
C THR A 115 27.14 3.01 9.45
N PHE A 116 28.10 2.22 8.95
CA PHE A 116 28.18 0.79 9.23
C PHE A 116 28.43 0.54 10.74
N THR A 117 27.70 -0.41 11.30
CA THR A 117 27.87 -0.87 12.68
C THR A 117 27.94 -2.40 12.73
N LYS A 118 28.46 -2.95 13.82
CA LYS A 118 28.54 -4.40 14.04
C LYS A 118 27.14 -5.03 14.12
N GLU A 119 26.22 -4.32 14.71
CA GLU A 119 24.82 -4.73 14.83
C GLU A 119 24.13 -4.86 13.46
N MET A 120 24.50 -4.00 12.49
CA MET A 120 24.04 -4.15 11.11
C MET A 120 24.54 -5.44 10.47
N LEU A 121 25.79 -5.82 10.73
CA LEU A 121 26.33 -7.08 10.23
C LEU A 121 25.61 -8.27 10.85
N GLU A 122 25.45 -8.30 12.17
CA GLU A 122 24.73 -9.34 12.90
C GLU A 122 23.28 -9.48 12.41
N TYR A 123 22.61 -8.34 12.19
CA TYR A 123 21.28 -8.29 11.59
C TYR A 123 21.25 -8.91 10.18
N CYS A 124 22.22 -8.60 9.33
CA CYS A 124 22.32 -9.14 7.99
C CYS A 124 22.59 -10.66 8.01
N ILE A 125 23.44 -11.15 8.94
CA ILE A 125 23.67 -12.58 9.15
C ILE A 125 22.38 -13.28 9.53
N GLN A 126 21.59 -12.68 10.44
CA GLN A 126 20.32 -13.25 10.86
C GLN A 126 19.31 -13.30 9.69
N ASP A 127 19.25 -12.25 8.84
CA ASP A 127 18.39 -12.25 7.66
C ASP A 127 18.75 -13.37 6.68
N VAL A 128 20.03 -13.63 6.48
CA VAL A 128 20.52 -14.73 5.64
C VAL A 128 20.13 -16.09 6.23
N ASN A 129 20.25 -16.27 7.54
CA ASN A 129 19.84 -17.52 8.20
C ASN A 129 18.35 -17.78 8.09
N VAL A 130 17.51 -16.76 8.37
CA VAL A 130 16.04 -16.86 8.20
C VAL A 130 15.69 -17.17 6.75
N THR A 131 16.36 -16.53 5.79
CA THR A 131 16.14 -16.78 4.36
C THR A 131 16.49 -18.21 3.97
N HIS A 132 17.60 -18.74 4.48
CA HIS A 132 18.03 -20.12 4.24
C HIS A 132 17.00 -21.14 4.82
N THR A 133 16.57 -20.94 6.07
CA THR A 133 15.55 -21.78 6.70
C THR A 133 14.22 -21.73 5.91
N LEU A 134 13.83 -20.53 5.46
CA LEU A 134 12.63 -20.34 4.64
C LEU A 134 12.74 -21.03 3.28
N TYR A 135 13.91 -20.96 2.64
CA TYR A 135 14.19 -21.67 1.39
C TYR A 135 13.99 -23.17 1.55
N GLY A 136 14.54 -23.78 2.61
CA GLY A 136 14.32 -25.19 2.94
C GLY A 136 12.83 -25.53 3.07
N LYS A 137 12.06 -24.68 3.76
CA LYS A 137 10.60 -24.84 3.88
C LYS A 137 9.86 -24.74 2.55
N CYS A 138 10.29 -23.85 1.68
CA CYS A 138 9.74 -23.76 0.33
C CYS A 138 10.00 -25.05 -0.46
N LEU A 139 11.23 -25.58 -0.41
CA LEU A 139 11.59 -26.83 -1.09
C LEU A 139 10.81 -28.04 -0.57
N GLU A 140 10.68 -28.19 0.75
CA GLU A 140 9.86 -29.24 1.37
C GLU A 140 8.42 -29.20 0.81
N LYS A 141 7.82 -28.00 0.77
CA LYS A 141 6.45 -27.83 0.30
C LYS A 141 6.31 -28.07 -1.20
N ILE A 142 7.26 -27.60 -2.00
CA ILE A 142 7.27 -27.83 -3.46
C ILE A 142 7.40 -29.33 -3.75
N ASN A 143 8.27 -30.04 -3.04
CA ASN A 143 8.42 -31.49 -3.19
C ASN A 143 7.15 -32.23 -2.80
N TYR A 144 6.48 -31.83 -1.72
CA TYR A 144 5.17 -32.36 -1.35
C TYR A 144 4.11 -32.08 -2.43
N LEU A 145 4.05 -30.87 -2.98
CA LEU A 145 3.11 -30.52 -4.04
C LEU A 145 3.37 -31.31 -5.33
N ASN A 146 4.61 -31.66 -5.63
CA ASN A 146 4.96 -32.53 -6.76
C ASN A 146 4.35 -33.92 -6.67
N THR A 147 3.99 -34.38 -5.47
CA THR A 147 3.30 -35.69 -5.29
C THR A 147 1.80 -35.58 -5.53
N LEU A 148 1.23 -34.36 -5.50
CA LEU A 148 -0.22 -34.11 -5.58
C LEU A 148 -0.67 -33.53 -6.91
N THR A 149 0.18 -32.75 -7.57
CA THR A 149 -0.16 -31.99 -8.78
C THR A 149 0.92 -32.13 -9.85
N GLN A 150 0.52 -31.90 -11.10
CA GLN A 150 1.48 -31.86 -12.20
C GLN A 150 2.20 -30.50 -12.21
N ASN A 151 3.55 -30.54 -12.27
CA ASN A 151 4.43 -29.40 -12.55
C ASN A 151 4.36 -28.16 -11.62
N PRO A 152 4.35 -28.28 -10.27
CA PRO A 152 4.39 -27.08 -9.41
C PRO A 152 5.70 -26.28 -9.57
N LYS A 153 6.79 -26.93 -10.04
CA LYS A 153 8.04 -26.24 -10.38
C LYS A 153 7.88 -25.29 -11.56
N GLN A 154 7.07 -25.64 -12.56
CA GLN A 154 6.79 -24.79 -13.70
C GLN A 154 6.02 -23.52 -13.28
N SER A 155 5.02 -23.66 -12.40
CA SER A 155 4.28 -22.51 -11.87
C SER A 155 5.21 -21.55 -11.10
N LEU A 156 6.13 -22.11 -10.31
CA LEU A 156 7.09 -21.30 -9.56
C LEU A 156 8.07 -20.59 -10.50
N GLU A 157 8.55 -21.25 -11.54
CA GLU A 157 9.45 -20.67 -12.55
C GLU A 157 8.76 -19.54 -13.30
N LEU A 158 7.50 -19.73 -13.71
CA LEU A 158 6.68 -18.71 -14.35
C LEU A 158 6.56 -17.46 -13.46
N GLU A 159 6.26 -17.64 -12.17
CA GLU A 159 6.11 -16.51 -11.24
C GLU A 159 7.42 -15.75 -11.01
N HIS A 160 8.56 -16.42 -11.02
CA HIS A 160 9.87 -15.76 -10.96
C HIS A 160 10.13 -14.94 -12.22
N GLN A 161 9.86 -15.48 -13.41
CA GLN A 161 9.98 -14.77 -14.68
C GLN A 161 9.06 -13.54 -14.72
N VAL A 162 7.81 -13.70 -14.29
CA VAL A 162 6.86 -12.57 -14.17
C VAL A 162 7.40 -11.52 -13.18
N ALA A 163 7.93 -11.93 -12.02
CA ALA A 163 8.50 -11.00 -11.05
C ALA A 163 9.69 -10.21 -11.63
N GLU A 164 10.54 -10.84 -12.44
CA GLU A 164 11.66 -10.16 -13.13
C GLU A 164 11.16 -9.13 -14.15
N ILE A 165 10.18 -9.48 -14.98
CA ILE A 165 9.55 -8.56 -15.95
C ILE A 165 8.93 -7.37 -15.22
N ILE A 166 8.18 -7.64 -14.16
CA ILE A 166 7.54 -6.59 -13.34
C ILE A 166 8.60 -5.71 -12.68
N SER A 167 9.69 -6.27 -12.17
CA SER A 167 10.81 -5.48 -11.61
C SER A 167 11.40 -4.52 -12.63
N GLN A 168 11.60 -4.97 -13.87
CA GLN A 168 12.08 -4.11 -14.97
C GLN A 168 11.06 -3.04 -15.33
N GLN A 169 9.78 -3.39 -15.41
CA GLN A 169 8.68 -2.45 -15.67
C GLN A 169 8.60 -1.35 -14.58
N GLU A 170 8.71 -1.73 -13.31
CA GLU A 170 8.71 -0.79 -12.19
C GLU A 170 9.93 0.17 -12.24
N GLN A 171 11.11 -0.35 -12.57
CA GLN A 171 12.33 0.47 -12.72
C GLN A 171 12.24 1.43 -13.90
N TYR A 172 11.65 1.01 -15.01
CA TYR A 172 11.46 1.87 -16.18
C TYR A 172 10.38 2.93 -15.91
N GLY A 173 9.27 2.56 -15.28
CA GLY A 173 8.12 3.41 -15.01
C GLY A 173 7.37 3.83 -16.28
N VAL A 174 6.25 4.51 -16.10
CA VAL A 174 5.40 5.05 -17.18
C VAL A 174 5.61 6.55 -17.28
N LEU A 175 5.81 7.07 -18.49
CA LEU A 175 5.99 8.50 -18.72
C LEU A 175 4.68 9.25 -18.39
N PHE A 176 4.81 10.35 -17.65
CA PHE A 176 3.69 11.08 -17.05
C PHE A 176 3.79 12.58 -17.33
N ASP A 177 2.71 13.16 -17.82
CA ASP A 177 2.60 14.58 -18.14
C ASP A 177 2.24 15.39 -16.87
N LYS A 178 3.26 15.84 -16.16
CA LYS A 178 3.13 16.60 -14.91
C LYS A 178 2.39 17.92 -15.10
N ASP A 179 2.60 18.60 -16.22
CA ASP A 179 1.99 19.91 -16.48
C ASP A 179 0.49 19.77 -16.71
N LYS A 180 0.08 18.79 -17.51
CA LYS A 180 -1.35 18.46 -17.66
C LYS A 180 -1.97 18.01 -16.33
N ALA A 181 -1.26 17.22 -15.54
CA ALA A 181 -1.73 16.78 -14.23
C ALA A 181 -1.96 17.95 -13.27
N THR A 182 -1.05 18.92 -13.24
CA THR A 182 -1.18 20.13 -12.43
C THR A 182 -2.36 20.99 -12.87
N LYS A 183 -2.56 21.14 -14.19
CA LYS A 183 -3.72 21.86 -14.74
C LYS A 183 -5.03 21.15 -14.37
N LEU A 184 -5.08 19.83 -14.52
CA LEU A 184 -6.25 19.03 -14.13
C LEU A 184 -6.55 19.18 -12.64
N TYR A 185 -5.53 19.13 -11.78
CA TYR A 185 -5.68 19.34 -10.33
C TYR A 185 -6.31 20.71 -10.03
N SER A 186 -5.85 21.77 -10.68
CA SER A 186 -6.43 23.12 -10.49
C SER A 186 -7.92 23.18 -10.87
N ILE A 187 -8.31 22.53 -11.98
CA ILE A 187 -9.72 22.44 -12.40
C ILE A 187 -10.56 21.69 -11.35
N LEU A 188 -10.11 20.52 -10.93
CA LEU A 188 -10.82 19.68 -9.95
C LEU A 188 -10.95 20.37 -8.59
N SER A 189 -9.90 21.04 -8.12
CA SER A 189 -9.90 21.78 -6.87
C SER A 189 -10.85 22.98 -6.92
N SER A 190 -10.84 23.77 -8.01
CA SER A 190 -11.77 24.89 -8.18
C SER A 190 -13.22 24.41 -8.18
N GLU A 191 -13.51 23.28 -8.80
CA GLU A 191 -14.86 22.70 -8.81
C GLU A 191 -15.26 22.20 -7.42
N ARG A 192 -14.36 21.51 -6.69
CA ARG A 192 -14.58 21.11 -5.31
C ARG A 192 -14.92 22.30 -4.41
N ASP A 193 -14.16 23.38 -4.53
CA ASP A 193 -14.35 24.57 -3.71
C ASP A 193 -15.70 25.26 -3.97
N LYS A 194 -16.18 25.24 -5.23
CA LYS A 194 -17.53 25.72 -5.57
C LYS A 194 -18.61 24.87 -4.88
N ILE A 195 -18.47 23.55 -4.93
CA ILE A 195 -19.41 22.63 -4.28
C ILE A 195 -19.41 22.82 -2.76
N ILE A 196 -18.24 23.01 -2.14
CA ILE A 196 -18.16 23.28 -0.69
C ILE A 196 -18.90 24.55 -0.30
N LYS A 197 -18.79 25.63 -1.10
CA LYS A 197 -19.52 26.89 -0.87
C LYS A 197 -21.03 26.69 -1.00
N GLU A 198 -21.48 26.02 -2.06
CA GLU A 198 -22.90 25.70 -2.28
C GLU A 198 -23.48 24.85 -1.15
N MET A 199 -22.69 23.88 -0.65
CA MET A 199 -23.10 23.06 0.50
C MET A 199 -23.17 23.85 1.80
N ALA A 200 -22.28 24.83 2.02
CA ALA A 200 -22.31 25.68 3.20
C ALA A 200 -23.59 26.56 3.25
N GLU A 201 -24.05 27.02 2.10
CA GLU A 201 -25.31 27.76 1.97
C GLU A 201 -26.53 26.83 2.20
N THR A 202 -26.45 25.61 1.65
CA THR A 202 -27.54 24.62 1.74
C THR A 202 -27.68 24.00 3.13
N PHE A 203 -26.58 23.82 3.83
CA PHE A 203 -26.48 23.23 5.16
C PHE A 203 -25.86 24.23 6.15
N PRO A 204 -26.60 25.21 6.65
CA PRO A 204 -26.09 26.20 7.61
C PRO A 204 -25.59 25.53 8.89
N PRO A 205 -24.74 26.22 9.69
CA PRO A 205 -24.23 25.68 10.93
C PRO A 205 -25.32 25.21 11.87
N LEU A 206 -25.15 24.04 12.49
CA LEU A 206 -26.07 23.52 13.51
C LEU A 206 -25.70 24.05 14.89
N LYS A 207 -26.69 24.56 15.59
CA LYS A 207 -26.55 24.87 17.00
C LYS A 207 -26.40 23.58 17.81
N ARG A 208 -25.32 23.51 18.58
CA ARG A 208 -25.02 22.44 19.54
C ARG A 208 -25.06 22.99 20.93
N GLU A 209 -25.83 22.39 21.78
CA GLU A 209 -25.90 22.73 23.20
C GLU A 209 -25.24 21.60 23.99
N GLU A 210 -24.24 21.96 24.78
CA GLU A 210 -23.49 21.05 25.64
C GLU A 210 -23.62 21.52 27.10
N GLU A 211 -24.33 20.74 27.89
CA GLU A 211 -24.41 20.99 29.31
C GLU A 211 -23.15 20.49 30.00
N PHE A 212 -22.50 21.33 30.78
CA PHE A 212 -21.39 20.91 31.62
C PHE A 212 -21.45 21.59 32.98
N ILE A 213 -20.88 20.93 34.01
CA ILE A 213 -20.79 21.47 35.36
C ILE A 213 -19.40 22.04 35.57
N PRO A 214 -19.25 23.38 35.71
CA PRO A 214 -17.97 24.03 35.95
C PRO A 214 -17.32 23.58 37.27
N LYS A 215 -16.02 23.27 37.22
CA LYS A 215 -15.25 22.91 38.41
C LYS A 215 -14.74 24.14 39.20
N ALA A 216 -14.88 25.35 38.64
CA ALA A 216 -14.48 26.61 39.25
C ALA A 216 -15.37 27.75 38.76
N ASN A 217 -15.45 28.82 39.57
CA ASN A 217 -16.15 30.07 39.19
C ASN A 217 -15.36 30.80 38.10
N ASN A 218 -16.03 31.32 37.07
CA ASN A 218 -15.43 32.20 36.04
C ASN A 218 -16.42 33.30 35.67
N LYS A 219 -16.23 34.48 36.29
CA LYS A 219 -17.10 35.64 36.06
C LYS A 219 -17.15 36.11 34.60
N LYS A 220 -16.03 36.05 33.88
CA LYS A 220 -15.95 36.44 32.44
C LYS A 220 -16.79 35.56 31.53
N ARG A 221 -16.97 34.29 31.91
CA ARG A 221 -17.74 33.28 31.12
C ARG A 221 -19.09 32.96 31.73
N GLY A 222 -19.46 33.58 32.88
CA GLY A 222 -20.72 33.33 33.58
C GLY A 222 -20.77 31.94 34.27
N TYR A 223 -19.63 31.31 34.54
CA TYR A 223 -19.59 29.98 35.16
C TYR A 223 -19.67 30.07 36.69
N VAL A 224 -20.58 29.32 37.29
CA VAL A 224 -20.68 29.10 38.72
C VAL A 224 -20.30 27.66 39.01
N LYS A 225 -19.35 27.47 39.95
CA LYS A 225 -18.90 26.14 40.36
C LYS A 225 -20.09 25.29 40.83
N GLY A 226 -20.18 24.08 40.27
CA GLY A 226 -21.21 23.10 40.64
C GLY A 226 -22.62 23.35 40.05
N GLN A 227 -22.83 24.45 39.32
CA GLN A 227 -24.10 24.70 38.64
C GLN A 227 -24.01 24.30 37.17
N PRO A 228 -25.06 23.68 36.60
CA PRO A 228 -25.09 23.38 35.16
C PRO A 228 -25.02 24.63 34.30
N PHE A 229 -24.17 24.60 33.28
CA PHE A 229 -24.03 25.67 32.30
C PHE A 229 -24.17 25.11 30.90
N ILE A 230 -25.06 25.72 30.09
CA ILE A 230 -25.28 25.33 28.70
C ILE A 230 -24.31 26.11 27.81
N LYS A 231 -23.36 25.41 27.24
CA LYS A 231 -22.43 25.97 26.26
C LYS A 231 -22.99 25.80 24.87
N VAL A 232 -23.26 26.91 24.20
CA VAL A 232 -23.73 26.93 22.81
C VAL A 232 -22.52 26.99 21.87
N LYS A 233 -22.46 26.08 20.90
CA LYS A 233 -21.50 26.06 19.81
C LYS A 233 -22.26 25.94 18.48
N TYR A 234 -21.71 26.54 17.43
CA TYR A 234 -22.19 26.31 16.07
C TYR A 234 -21.23 25.37 15.35
N GLU A 235 -21.74 24.28 14.81
CA GLU A 235 -20.97 23.26 14.10
C GLU A 235 -21.23 23.39 12.61
N ASP A 236 -20.18 23.78 11.85
CA ASP A 236 -20.23 23.88 10.41
C ASP A 236 -20.40 22.52 9.75
N PHE A 237 -21.07 22.50 8.59
CA PHE A 237 -21.20 21.29 7.81
C PHE A 237 -19.86 20.87 7.21
N ASN A 238 -19.46 19.63 7.44
CA ASN A 238 -18.29 19.01 6.84
C ASN A 238 -18.73 17.95 5.82
N PRO A 239 -18.58 18.18 4.51
CA PRO A 239 -18.99 17.26 3.46
C PRO A 239 -18.15 15.97 3.42
N SER A 240 -16.97 15.94 4.06
CA SER A 240 -16.17 14.71 4.22
C SER A 240 -16.65 13.83 5.38
N SER A 241 -17.48 14.35 6.29
CA SER A 241 -17.99 13.62 7.44
C SER A 241 -19.29 12.90 7.13
N ARG A 242 -19.22 11.57 7.03
CA ARG A 242 -20.41 10.73 6.82
C ARG A 242 -21.46 10.92 7.91
N ARG A 243 -21.03 11.20 9.15
CA ARG A 243 -21.92 11.53 10.27
C ARG A 243 -22.70 12.82 10.00
N HIS A 244 -22.03 13.90 9.59
CA HIS A 244 -22.67 15.17 9.26
C HIS A 244 -23.66 15.00 8.10
N ILE A 245 -23.27 14.26 7.06
CA ILE A 245 -24.15 14.00 5.92
C ILE A 245 -25.42 13.26 6.37
N ALA A 246 -25.27 12.17 7.11
CA ALA A 246 -26.41 11.40 7.60
C ALA A 246 -27.35 12.25 8.45
N GLU A 247 -26.81 13.06 9.36
CA GLU A 247 -27.57 13.96 10.23
C GLU A 247 -28.34 15.01 9.43
N ARG A 248 -27.67 15.65 8.45
CA ARG A 248 -28.32 16.68 7.62
C ARG A 248 -29.42 16.12 6.73
N LEU A 249 -29.20 14.96 6.12
CA LEU A 249 -30.21 14.27 5.32
C LEU A 249 -31.40 13.82 6.18
N LYS A 250 -31.15 13.36 7.41
CA LYS A 250 -32.21 13.03 8.37
C LYS A 250 -33.02 14.27 8.76
N LEU A 251 -32.38 15.38 9.09
CA LEU A 251 -33.03 16.62 9.49
C LEU A 251 -33.86 17.25 8.35
N LYS A 252 -33.31 17.26 7.13
CA LYS A 252 -33.96 17.92 5.99
C LYS A 252 -35.01 17.08 5.29
N TYR A 253 -34.79 15.77 5.18
CA TYR A 253 -35.61 14.84 4.38
C TYR A 253 -36.21 13.70 5.17
N ASN A 254 -36.02 13.67 6.49
CA ASN A 254 -36.39 12.51 7.32
C ASN A 254 -35.79 11.19 6.79
N TRP A 255 -34.61 11.28 6.16
CA TRP A 255 -33.95 10.14 5.56
C TRP A 255 -33.59 9.09 6.60
N LYS A 256 -33.92 7.81 6.31
CA LYS A 256 -33.57 6.66 7.15
C LYS A 256 -32.51 5.81 6.43
N PRO A 257 -31.32 5.59 7.04
CA PRO A 257 -30.32 4.70 6.47
C PRO A 257 -30.86 3.27 6.33
N LYS A 258 -30.61 2.65 5.16
CA LYS A 258 -30.92 1.24 4.93
C LYS A 258 -29.76 0.32 5.33
N GLU A 259 -28.55 0.83 5.31
CA GLU A 259 -27.33 0.08 5.60
C GLU A 259 -26.49 0.81 6.65
N TYR A 260 -25.82 0.03 7.49
CA TYR A 260 -24.96 0.53 8.57
C TYR A 260 -23.57 -0.09 8.44
N THR A 261 -22.55 0.61 8.96
CA THR A 261 -21.20 0.08 9.12
C THR A 261 -21.17 -0.88 10.32
N ASN A 262 -20.06 -1.65 10.46
CA ASN A 262 -19.87 -2.55 11.61
C ASN A 262 -19.90 -1.81 12.97
N ASP A 263 -19.61 -0.51 12.97
CA ASP A 263 -19.65 0.36 14.14
C ASP A 263 -21.02 1.00 14.38
N GLY A 264 -22.05 0.56 13.64
CA GLY A 264 -23.43 1.05 13.79
C GLY A 264 -23.71 2.44 13.20
N LEU A 265 -22.77 3.01 12.43
CA LEU A 265 -22.97 4.30 11.76
C LEU A 265 -23.67 4.11 10.42
N ALA A 266 -24.48 5.10 10.01
CA ALA A 266 -25.10 5.11 8.69
C ALA A 266 -24.03 4.97 7.59
N LYS A 267 -24.19 3.99 6.70
CA LYS A 267 -23.34 3.86 5.53
C LYS A 267 -23.68 4.95 4.52
N ILE A 268 -22.67 5.71 4.12
CA ILE A 268 -22.74 6.77 3.12
C ILE A 268 -21.65 6.51 2.10
N ASP A 269 -22.04 6.22 0.88
CA ASP A 269 -21.12 6.06 -0.27
C ASP A 269 -21.78 6.61 -1.55
N ASP A 270 -21.01 6.64 -2.65
CA ASP A 270 -21.45 7.16 -3.94
C ASP A 270 -22.72 6.46 -4.44
N LYS A 271 -22.85 5.14 -4.20
CA LYS A 271 -24.00 4.34 -4.65
C LYS A 271 -25.27 4.75 -3.91
N ILE A 272 -25.19 4.91 -2.59
CA ILE A 272 -26.30 5.33 -1.76
C ILE A 272 -26.73 6.76 -2.13
N LEU A 273 -25.76 7.70 -2.21
CA LEU A 273 -26.06 9.09 -2.55
C LEU A 273 -26.70 9.23 -3.95
N ASN A 274 -26.21 8.49 -4.93
CA ASN A 274 -26.79 8.50 -6.28
C ASN A 274 -28.19 7.87 -6.37
N SER A 275 -28.56 7.01 -5.42
CA SER A 275 -29.90 6.40 -5.34
C SER A 275 -30.96 7.29 -4.71
N LEU A 276 -30.56 8.44 -4.14
CA LEU A 276 -31.46 9.40 -3.49
C LEU A 276 -31.86 10.52 -4.47
N ASP A 277 -33.15 10.83 -4.52
CA ASP A 277 -33.69 11.92 -5.35
C ASP A 277 -33.62 13.29 -4.65
N TYR A 278 -32.59 13.49 -3.82
CA TYR A 278 -32.34 14.77 -3.18
C TYR A 278 -31.27 15.54 -3.95
N PRO A 279 -31.46 16.83 -4.26
CA PRO A 279 -30.45 17.65 -4.95
C PRO A 279 -29.08 17.61 -4.23
N GLU A 280 -29.09 17.72 -2.93
CA GLU A 280 -27.89 17.70 -2.09
C GLU A 280 -27.18 16.35 -2.10
N ALA A 281 -27.92 15.24 -2.23
CA ALA A 281 -27.31 13.92 -2.35
C ALA A 281 -26.50 13.79 -3.66
N LYS A 282 -27.01 14.36 -4.75
CA LYS A 282 -26.28 14.40 -6.05
C LYS A 282 -25.06 15.29 -5.96
N LEU A 283 -25.18 16.45 -5.27
CA LEU A 283 -24.05 17.35 -5.03
C LEU A 283 -22.96 16.68 -4.16
N LEU A 284 -23.35 15.96 -3.11
CA LEU A 284 -22.45 15.18 -2.27
C LEU A 284 -21.77 14.04 -3.03
N ALA A 285 -22.51 13.33 -3.89
CA ALA A 285 -21.93 12.29 -4.75
C ALA A 285 -20.86 12.87 -5.68
N ARG A 286 -21.11 14.07 -6.25
CA ARG A 286 -20.12 14.80 -7.07
C ARG A 286 -18.91 15.23 -6.24
N TYR A 287 -19.11 15.73 -5.02
CA TYR A 287 -18.03 16.03 -4.09
C TYR A 287 -17.15 14.81 -3.82
N PHE A 288 -17.73 13.65 -3.51
CA PHE A 288 -16.97 12.41 -3.28
C PHE A 288 -16.18 11.96 -4.51
N LEU A 289 -16.76 12.11 -5.69
CA LEU A 289 -16.05 11.84 -6.94
C LEU A 289 -14.81 12.73 -7.08
N LEU A 290 -14.97 14.04 -6.84
CA LEU A 290 -13.85 14.99 -6.90
C LEU A 290 -12.77 14.67 -5.86
N GLU A 291 -13.16 14.43 -4.62
CA GLU A 291 -12.22 14.02 -3.56
C GLU A 291 -11.43 12.77 -3.94
N LYS A 292 -12.09 11.77 -4.53
CA LYS A 292 -11.42 10.57 -5.02
C LYS A 292 -10.44 10.87 -6.14
N ARG A 293 -10.80 11.72 -7.10
CA ARG A 293 -9.92 12.12 -8.21
C ARG A 293 -8.75 12.97 -7.73
N ILE A 294 -9.01 13.96 -6.90
CA ILE A 294 -8.00 14.83 -6.30
C ILE A 294 -7.03 14.02 -5.42
N GLY A 295 -7.58 13.11 -4.61
CA GLY A 295 -6.77 12.20 -3.79
C GLY A 295 -5.82 11.32 -4.61
N MET A 296 -6.28 10.82 -5.75
CA MET A 296 -5.45 10.03 -6.67
C MET A 296 -4.39 10.91 -7.36
N LEU A 297 -4.73 12.13 -7.75
CA LEU A 297 -3.88 12.99 -8.56
C LEU A 297 -2.82 13.73 -7.73
N ALA A 298 -3.22 14.34 -6.59
CA ALA A 298 -2.38 15.32 -5.89
C ALA A 298 -2.35 15.18 -4.36
N GLU A 299 -3.48 14.98 -3.68
CA GLU A 299 -3.56 15.17 -2.23
C GLU A 299 -3.33 13.89 -1.42
N GLY A 300 -3.65 12.71 -1.95
CA GLY A 300 -3.47 11.43 -1.27
C GLY A 300 -1.99 11.12 -0.97
N LYS A 301 -1.75 10.18 -0.05
CA LYS A 301 -0.38 9.73 0.29
C LYS A 301 0.35 9.12 -0.91
N GLN A 302 -0.38 8.45 -1.79
CA GLN A 302 0.14 7.80 -3.01
C GLN A 302 -0.32 8.52 -4.28
N ALA A 303 -0.49 9.85 -4.21
CA ALA A 303 -0.93 10.65 -5.34
C ALA A 303 0.15 10.71 -6.45
N TYR A 304 -0.29 10.76 -7.69
CA TYR A 304 0.58 10.76 -8.87
C TYR A 304 1.60 11.89 -8.83
N LEU A 305 1.17 13.13 -8.55
CA LEU A 305 2.07 14.29 -8.48
C LEU A 305 3.11 14.21 -7.36
N LYS A 306 2.82 13.46 -6.27
CA LYS A 306 3.77 13.25 -5.16
C LYS A 306 4.81 12.17 -5.45
N LEU A 307 4.43 11.18 -6.26
CA LEU A 307 5.26 10.01 -6.56
C LEU A 307 5.95 10.10 -7.93
N GLU A 308 5.65 11.14 -8.71
CA GLU A 308 6.34 11.40 -9.96
C GLU A 308 7.83 11.65 -9.72
N ARG A 309 8.68 10.98 -10.51
CA ARG A 309 10.13 11.16 -10.52
C ARG A 309 10.65 11.15 -11.95
N ASN A 310 11.36 12.19 -12.34
CA ASN A 310 11.92 12.32 -13.69
C ASN A 310 10.89 12.12 -14.80
N SER A 311 9.74 12.77 -14.65
CA SER A 311 8.58 12.65 -15.55
C SER A 311 8.01 11.24 -15.67
N ARG A 312 8.20 10.37 -14.67
CA ARG A 312 7.69 9.00 -14.66
C ARG A 312 7.02 8.63 -13.35
N LEU A 313 6.06 7.72 -13.46
CA LEU A 313 5.44 7.04 -12.33
C LEU A 313 5.94 5.59 -12.27
N HIS A 314 6.42 5.19 -11.10
CA HIS A 314 6.99 3.87 -10.84
C HIS A 314 6.05 3.07 -9.93
N GLY A 315 4.87 2.73 -10.47
CA GLY A 315 3.87 1.98 -9.71
C GLY A 315 4.34 0.58 -9.35
N THR A 316 4.18 0.20 -8.09
CA THR A 316 4.54 -1.13 -7.60
C THR A 316 3.46 -2.15 -7.92
N VAL A 317 3.84 -3.28 -8.49
CA VAL A 317 2.98 -4.44 -8.75
C VAL A 317 3.46 -5.61 -7.92
N ASN A 318 2.68 -6.06 -6.95
CA ASN A 318 2.99 -7.23 -6.16
C ASN A 318 2.28 -8.45 -6.76
N THR A 319 3.05 -9.33 -7.39
CA THR A 319 2.54 -10.58 -7.96
C THR A 319 2.04 -11.50 -6.84
N ASN A 320 0.97 -12.25 -7.08
CA ASN A 320 0.38 -13.20 -6.13
C ASN A 320 0.13 -12.64 -4.71
N SER A 321 -0.17 -11.34 -4.60
CA SER A 321 -0.30 -10.69 -3.29
C SER A 321 -1.73 -10.72 -2.71
N ALA A 322 -2.74 -10.97 -3.53
CA ALA A 322 -4.10 -11.21 -3.07
C ALA A 322 -4.30 -12.69 -2.71
N ILE A 323 -5.23 -12.99 -1.80
CA ILE A 323 -5.64 -14.38 -1.47
C ILE A 323 -6.06 -15.15 -2.72
N THR A 324 -6.67 -14.47 -3.69
CA THR A 324 -7.04 -15.02 -5.01
C THR A 324 -5.86 -15.15 -5.97
N GLN A 325 -4.63 -14.93 -5.53
CA GLN A 325 -3.38 -14.91 -6.30
C GLN A 325 -3.31 -13.84 -7.41
N ARG A 326 -4.24 -12.90 -7.43
CA ARG A 326 -4.13 -11.74 -8.31
C ARG A 326 -3.03 -10.78 -7.84
N ALA A 327 -2.46 -10.04 -8.77
CA ALA A 327 -1.53 -8.96 -8.45
C ALA A 327 -2.26 -7.82 -7.73
N THR A 328 -1.55 -7.16 -6.81
CA THR A 328 -1.99 -5.90 -6.18
C THR A 328 -1.09 -4.76 -6.60
N HIS A 329 -1.64 -3.56 -6.67
CA HIS A 329 -0.96 -2.36 -7.16
C HIS A 329 -0.91 -1.29 -6.07
N SER A 330 0.23 -0.57 -6.00
CA SER A 330 0.46 0.52 -5.03
C SER A 330 1.59 1.46 -5.51
N ASN A 331 1.76 2.59 -4.86
CA ASN A 331 2.88 3.53 -4.96
C ASN A 331 3.24 4.05 -6.37
N PRO A 332 2.32 4.58 -7.18
CA PRO A 332 0.89 4.68 -7.01
C PRO A 332 0.15 3.44 -7.57
N ASN A 333 -1.15 3.31 -7.23
CA ASN A 333 -1.97 2.25 -7.81
C ASN A 333 -2.37 2.59 -9.25
N LEU A 334 -1.61 2.12 -10.24
CA LEU A 334 -1.87 2.34 -11.66
C LEU A 334 -3.00 1.44 -12.21
N GLY A 335 -3.36 0.38 -11.50
CA GLY A 335 -4.50 -0.48 -11.88
C GLY A 335 -5.87 0.17 -11.67
N GLN A 336 -5.92 1.31 -10.96
CA GLN A 336 -7.17 2.04 -10.69
C GLN A 336 -7.35 3.33 -11.49
N VAL A 337 -6.57 3.53 -12.55
CA VAL A 337 -6.78 4.66 -13.47
C VAL A 337 -8.22 4.63 -14.00
N PRO A 338 -8.98 5.73 -13.90
CA PRO A 338 -10.39 5.74 -14.29
C PRO A 338 -10.61 5.31 -15.73
N ALA A 339 -11.69 4.59 -16.00
CA ALA A 339 -12.08 4.22 -17.36
C ALA A 339 -12.48 5.47 -18.19
N VAL A 340 -12.35 5.40 -19.51
CA VAL A 340 -12.60 6.57 -20.40
C VAL A 340 -14.01 7.10 -20.27
N ASN A 341 -14.98 6.22 -20.05
CA ASN A 341 -16.42 6.50 -20.00
C ASN A 341 -16.93 7.02 -18.64
N VAL A 342 -16.05 7.18 -17.65
CA VAL A 342 -16.43 7.76 -16.37
C VAL A 342 -15.92 9.21 -16.26
N PRO A 343 -16.51 10.06 -15.39
CA PRO A 343 -16.08 11.45 -15.25
C PRO A 343 -14.58 11.59 -14.98
N TYR A 344 -13.94 12.47 -15.75
CA TYR A 344 -12.48 12.72 -15.77
C TYR A 344 -11.62 11.52 -16.20
N GLY A 345 -12.21 10.42 -16.68
CA GLY A 345 -11.45 9.23 -17.08
C GLY A 345 -10.55 9.47 -18.27
N LYS A 346 -11.05 10.21 -19.28
CA LYS A 346 -10.27 10.59 -20.46
C LYS A 346 -9.08 11.48 -20.08
N GLU A 347 -9.30 12.47 -19.24
CA GLU A 347 -8.28 13.41 -18.76
C GLU A 347 -7.20 12.68 -17.97
N PHE A 348 -7.58 11.77 -17.06
CA PHE A 348 -6.62 10.95 -16.30
C PHE A 348 -5.78 10.06 -17.21
N ARG A 349 -6.37 9.41 -18.21
CA ARG A 349 -5.65 8.55 -19.15
C ARG A 349 -4.68 9.32 -20.04
N GLN A 350 -5.02 10.55 -20.41
CA GLN A 350 -4.16 11.43 -21.20
C GLN A 350 -2.92 11.94 -20.44
N LEU A 351 -2.84 11.71 -19.12
CA LEU A 351 -1.64 11.98 -18.33
C LEU A 351 -0.53 10.97 -18.59
N PHE A 352 -0.88 9.76 -19.06
CA PHE A 352 0.09 8.72 -19.41
C PHE A 352 0.44 8.85 -20.87
N ILE A 353 1.70 9.18 -21.12
CA ILE A 353 2.21 9.50 -22.46
C ILE A 353 3.33 8.54 -22.84
N VAL A 354 3.70 8.55 -24.10
CA VAL A 354 4.80 7.75 -24.64
C VAL A 354 5.93 8.64 -25.13
N PRO A 355 7.17 8.17 -25.14
CA PRO A 355 8.29 8.90 -25.74
C PRO A 355 8.04 9.17 -27.22
N LYS A 356 8.62 10.25 -27.75
CA LYS A 356 8.56 10.59 -29.17
C LYS A 356 8.99 9.38 -30.03
N GLY A 357 8.21 9.07 -31.05
CA GLY A 357 8.47 7.93 -31.94
C GLY A 357 8.08 6.55 -31.38
N LYS A 358 7.41 6.49 -30.23
CA LYS A 358 6.86 5.26 -29.65
C LYS A 358 5.34 5.29 -29.65
N SER A 359 4.74 4.12 -29.53
CA SER A 359 3.30 3.94 -29.37
C SER A 359 3.02 3.09 -28.13
N MET A 360 1.87 3.31 -27.49
CA MET A 360 1.37 2.44 -26.42
C MET A 360 0.55 1.33 -27.06
N CYS A 361 0.88 0.08 -26.75
CA CYS A 361 0.13 -1.09 -27.19
C CYS A 361 -0.52 -1.74 -25.97
N GLY A 362 -1.80 -2.05 -26.06
CA GLY A 362 -2.54 -2.84 -25.08
C GLY A 362 -2.92 -4.17 -25.71
N VAL A 363 -2.67 -5.26 -24.98
CA VAL A 363 -3.08 -6.62 -25.37
C VAL A 363 -3.87 -7.20 -24.21
N ASP A 364 -5.05 -7.70 -24.53
CA ASP A 364 -5.92 -8.43 -23.61
C ASP A 364 -6.16 -9.82 -24.20
N ILE A 365 -6.02 -10.87 -23.38
CA ILE A 365 -6.05 -12.28 -23.79
C ILE A 365 -7.27 -12.94 -23.18
#